data_3d196dab91657cc1ab79ac10c788b3f1
#
_entry.id   3d196dab91657cc1ab79ac10c788b3f1
#
_cell.length_a   1.000
_cell.length_b   1.000
_cell.length_c   1.000
_cell.angle_alpha   90.00
_cell.angle_beta   90.00
_cell.angle_gamma   90.00
#
_symmetry.space_group_name_H-M   'P 1'
#
loop_
_entity.id
_entity.type
_entity.pdbx_description
1 polymer ?
#
loop_
_entity_poly.entity_id
_entity_poly.type
_entity_poly.pdbx_seq_one_letter_code
_entity_poly.pdbx_strand_id
1 'polypeptide(L)'
;MTRIPTILLAAVALGSWVFCILAVIAARSYRRQRVPRLEGEPPPLSVLKPLHGLDEGLEENLRSFFEQDYPDFELLFAARSESDPGLNLARRLSTEYPQRMRRFIVTGEPAYPNAKVFSLEIMTAAAANEILVMAD
;
A
#
# COMPACT_ATOMS: atom_id res chain seq x y z
N MET A 1 -51.20 7.32 18.74
CA MET A 1 -49.83 7.88 18.86
C MET A 1 -48.72 7.05 18.16
N THR A 2 -49.04 6.03 17.37
CA THR A 2 -48.08 5.08 16.75
C THR A 2 -47.61 5.44 15.30
N ARG A 3 -48.19 6.46 14.68
CA ARG A 3 -47.92 6.80 13.26
C ARG A 3 -46.59 7.53 13.02
N ILE A 4 -46.13 8.32 13.98
CA ILE A 4 -44.85 9.09 13.84
C ILE A 4 -43.63 8.18 13.76
N PRO A 5 -43.44 7.18 14.66
CA PRO A 5 -42.30 6.29 14.57
C PRO A 5 -42.32 5.43 13.30
N THR A 6 -43.49 5.03 12.81
CA THR A 6 -43.63 4.26 11.57
C THR A 6 -43.22 5.09 10.34
N ILE A 7 -43.62 6.36 10.27
CA ILE A 7 -43.21 7.27 9.18
C ILE A 7 -41.72 7.52 9.21
N LEU A 8 -41.13 7.72 10.39
CA LEU A 8 -39.68 7.93 10.55
C LEU A 8 -38.91 6.69 10.10
N LEU A 9 -39.32 5.50 10.51
CA LEU A 9 -38.71 4.24 10.08
C LEU A 9 -38.80 4.05 8.56
N ALA A 10 -39.96 4.34 7.98
CA ALA A 10 -40.15 4.25 6.53
C ALA A 10 -39.23 5.24 5.78
N ALA A 11 -39.10 6.47 6.29
CA ALA A 11 -38.21 7.46 5.69
C ALA A 11 -36.70 7.04 5.75
N VAL A 12 -36.27 6.48 6.90
CA VAL A 12 -34.91 5.96 7.05
C VAL A 12 -34.68 4.77 6.11
N ALA A 13 -35.63 3.84 6.02
CA ALA A 13 -35.55 2.71 5.12
C ALA A 13 -35.43 3.16 3.64
N LEU A 14 -36.26 4.11 3.23
CA LEU A 14 -36.22 4.66 1.87
C LEU A 14 -34.88 5.35 1.59
N GLY A 15 -34.37 6.15 2.52
CA GLY A 15 -33.06 6.79 2.43
C GLY A 15 -31.94 5.77 2.28
N SER A 16 -31.96 4.67 3.04
CA SER A 16 -31.00 3.58 2.94
C SER A 16 -31.05 2.90 1.56
N TRP A 17 -32.23 2.66 1.02
CA TRP A 17 -32.39 2.11 -0.33
C TRP A 17 -31.80 3.02 -1.41
N VAL A 18 -32.11 4.32 -1.34
CA VAL A 18 -31.54 5.31 -2.29
C VAL A 18 -30.02 5.32 -2.19
N PHE A 19 -29.47 5.33 -0.97
CA PHE A 19 -28.03 5.28 -0.75
C PHE A 19 -27.40 4.02 -1.37
N CYS A 20 -27.97 2.84 -1.13
CA CYS A 20 -27.46 1.60 -1.70
C CYS A 20 -27.47 1.62 -3.25
N ILE A 21 -28.56 2.13 -3.85
CA ILE A 21 -28.64 2.23 -5.31
C ILE A 21 -27.55 3.18 -5.84
N LEU A 22 -27.38 4.35 -5.22
CA LEU A 22 -26.35 5.32 -5.62
C LEU A 22 -24.96 4.74 -5.45
N ALA A 23 -24.69 4.02 -4.37
CA ALA A 23 -23.41 3.35 -4.14
C ALA A 23 -23.10 2.31 -5.21
N VAL A 24 -24.08 1.50 -5.62
CA VAL A 24 -23.93 0.52 -6.70
C VAL A 24 -23.67 1.21 -8.05
N ILE A 25 -24.39 2.30 -8.34
CA ILE A 25 -24.18 3.09 -9.58
C ILE A 25 -22.78 3.68 -9.59
N ALA A 26 -22.33 4.29 -8.48
CA ALA A 26 -21.01 4.88 -8.34
C ALA A 26 -19.90 3.83 -8.51
N ALA A 27 -20.03 2.67 -7.87
CA ALA A 27 -19.09 1.57 -7.99
C ALA A 27 -19.00 1.03 -9.43
N ARG A 28 -20.14 0.89 -10.11
CA ARG A 28 -20.15 0.49 -11.52
C ARG A 28 -19.52 1.54 -12.42
N SER A 29 -19.80 2.81 -12.19
CA SER A 29 -19.19 3.92 -12.94
C SER A 29 -17.68 3.94 -12.76
N TYR A 30 -17.19 3.81 -11.53
CA TYR A 30 -15.78 3.74 -11.21
C TYR A 30 -15.08 2.57 -11.95
N ARG A 31 -15.67 1.38 -11.91
CA ARG A 31 -15.13 0.20 -12.64
C ARG A 31 -15.12 0.34 -14.16
N ARG A 32 -15.93 1.23 -14.73
CA ARG A 32 -15.98 1.50 -16.17
C ARG A 32 -14.99 2.57 -16.59
N GLN A 33 -14.41 3.32 -15.65
CA GLN A 33 -13.38 4.29 -15.99
C GLN A 33 -12.18 3.55 -16.58
N ARG A 34 -11.86 3.85 -17.80
CA ARG A 34 -10.63 3.37 -18.43
C ARG A 34 -9.48 4.15 -17.81
N VAL A 35 -8.55 3.44 -17.17
CA VAL A 35 -7.29 4.04 -16.77
C VAL A 35 -6.63 4.56 -18.06
N PRO A 36 -6.29 5.86 -18.15
CA PRO A 36 -5.56 6.37 -19.29
C PRO A 36 -4.28 5.55 -19.46
N ARG A 37 -4.01 5.10 -20.68
CA ARG A 37 -2.69 4.53 -20.98
C ARG A 37 -1.68 5.65 -20.92
N LEU A 38 -0.61 5.44 -20.19
CA LEU A 38 0.54 6.34 -20.22
C LEU A 38 1.07 6.34 -21.65
N GLU A 39 1.13 7.52 -22.26
CA GLU A 39 1.81 7.71 -23.53
C GLU A 39 3.31 7.91 -23.23
N GLY A 40 4.15 6.98 -23.69
CA GLY A 40 5.58 6.99 -23.46
C GLY A 40 6.09 5.91 -22.51
N GLU A 41 7.36 5.97 -22.16
CA GLU A 41 7.96 5.06 -21.19
C GLU A 41 7.44 5.36 -19.78
N PRO A 42 7.07 4.31 -19.01
CA PRO A 42 6.66 4.49 -17.63
C PRO A 42 7.76 5.16 -16.81
N PRO A 43 7.43 6.16 -15.98
CA PRO A 43 8.44 6.87 -15.18
C PRO A 43 9.03 5.94 -14.11
N PRO A 44 10.31 6.12 -13.75
CA PRO A 44 10.92 5.36 -12.68
C PRO A 44 10.25 5.65 -11.33
N LEU A 45 10.15 4.64 -10.47
CA LEU A 45 9.51 4.79 -9.17
C LEU A 45 10.25 4.06 -8.05
N SER A 46 10.01 4.53 -6.81
CA SER A 46 10.52 3.90 -5.60
C SER A 46 9.37 3.32 -4.78
N VAL A 47 9.41 2.01 -4.53
CA VAL A 47 8.43 1.33 -3.69
C VAL A 47 8.96 1.28 -2.26
N LEU A 48 8.20 1.89 -1.34
CA LEU A 48 8.52 1.95 0.08
C LEU A 48 7.72 0.89 0.84
N LYS A 49 8.41 -0.11 1.37
CA LYS A 49 7.80 -1.21 2.14
C LYS A 49 8.39 -1.25 3.56
N PRO A 50 7.78 -0.57 4.53
CA PRO A 50 8.15 -0.75 5.93
C PRO A 50 7.77 -2.15 6.40
N LEU A 51 8.65 -2.78 7.19
CA LEU A 51 8.51 -4.13 7.69
C LEU A 51 8.54 -4.15 9.22
N HIS A 52 7.81 -5.07 9.81
CA HIS A 52 7.83 -5.31 11.23
C HIS A 52 7.48 -6.77 11.54
N GLY A 53 8.47 -7.56 11.94
CA GLY A 53 8.26 -8.97 12.27
C GLY A 53 7.92 -9.86 11.07
N LEU A 54 7.29 -10.99 11.34
CA LEU A 54 6.80 -11.93 10.34
C LEU A 54 5.29 -12.05 10.47
N ASP A 55 4.58 -11.65 9.45
CA ASP A 55 3.15 -11.86 9.30
C ASP A 55 2.87 -13.07 8.40
N GLU A 56 1.68 -13.65 8.54
CA GLU A 56 1.21 -14.71 7.66
C GLU A 56 1.16 -14.22 6.21
N GLY A 57 1.76 -14.98 5.28
CA GLY A 57 1.82 -14.60 3.86
C GLY A 57 2.83 -13.53 3.50
N LEU A 58 3.68 -13.06 4.44
CA LEU A 58 4.68 -12.03 4.17
C LEU A 58 5.65 -12.45 3.06
N GLU A 59 6.07 -13.72 3.02
CA GLU A 59 6.98 -14.21 1.99
C GLU A 59 6.38 -14.09 0.58
N GLU A 60 5.14 -14.51 0.41
CA GLU A 60 4.42 -14.41 -0.87
C GLU A 60 4.18 -12.94 -1.25
N ASN A 61 3.84 -12.11 -0.28
CA ASN A 61 3.69 -10.68 -0.48
C ASN A 61 5.01 -10.05 -0.95
N LEU A 62 6.14 -10.35 -0.32
CA LEU A 62 7.44 -9.82 -0.72
C LEU A 62 7.87 -10.32 -2.11
N ARG A 63 7.62 -11.60 -2.44
CA ARG A 63 7.88 -12.14 -3.79
C ARG A 63 7.13 -11.36 -4.85
N SER A 64 5.86 -11.03 -4.60
CA SER A 64 5.04 -10.27 -5.54
C SER A 64 5.62 -8.88 -5.87
N PHE A 65 6.36 -8.25 -4.94
CA PHE A 65 7.07 -7.00 -5.23
C PHE A 65 8.29 -7.21 -6.11
N PHE A 66 9.06 -8.27 -5.90
CA PHE A 66 10.20 -8.59 -6.75
C PHE A 66 9.81 -9.01 -8.17
N GLU A 67 8.62 -9.61 -8.32
CA GLU A 67 8.08 -10.13 -9.57
C GLU A 67 7.24 -9.12 -10.37
N GLN A 68 7.13 -7.86 -9.91
CA GLN A 68 6.37 -6.83 -10.61
C GLN A 68 6.87 -6.62 -12.03
N ASP A 69 5.93 -6.62 -12.98
CA ASP A 69 6.19 -6.29 -14.38
C ASP A 69 6.14 -4.76 -14.58
N TYR A 70 7.15 -4.10 -14.03
CA TYR A 70 7.38 -2.67 -14.22
C TYR A 70 8.84 -2.45 -14.62
N PRO A 71 9.11 -1.61 -15.65
CA PRO A 71 10.43 -1.57 -16.26
C PRO A 71 11.51 -1.00 -15.35
N ASP A 72 11.25 0.10 -14.67
CA ASP A 72 12.24 0.79 -13.85
C ASP A 72 11.68 1.15 -12.48
N PHE A 73 12.10 0.39 -11.48
CA PHE A 73 11.76 0.68 -10.09
C PHE A 73 12.80 0.13 -9.11
N GLU A 74 12.87 0.76 -7.96
CA GLU A 74 13.63 0.25 -6.83
C GLU A 74 12.69 -0.15 -5.67
N LEU A 75 13.14 -1.11 -4.87
CA LEU A 75 12.47 -1.56 -3.66
C LEU A 75 13.25 -1.07 -2.44
N LEU A 76 12.60 -0.32 -1.56
CA LEU A 76 13.14 0.06 -0.26
C LEU A 76 12.42 -0.72 0.82
N PHE A 77 13.16 -1.53 1.55
CA PHE A 77 12.69 -2.25 2.73
C PHE A 77 13.25 -1.59 3.97
N ALA A 78 12.41 -1.26 4.92
CA ALA A 78 12.85 -0.65 6.16
C ALA A 78 12.30 -1.38 7.37
N ALA A 79 13.13 -1.59 8.37
CA ALA A 79 12.72 -2.10 9.68
C ALA A 79 13.41 -1.32 10.80
N ARG A 80 12.85 -1.43 12.01
CA ARG A 80 13.40 -0.75 13.18
C ARG A 80 14.77 -1.29 13.59
N SER A 81 14.98 -2.58 13.45
CA SER A 81 16.18 -3.28 13.89
C SER A 81 16.79 -4.11 12.75
N GLU A 82 18.10 -4.20 12.74
CA GLU A 82 18.86 -5.11 11.87
C GLU A 82 18.46 -6.58 12.06
N SER A 83 18.04 -6.95 13.26
CA SER A 83 17.59 -8.30 13.62
C SER A 83 16.13 -8.57 13.29
N ASP A 84 15.39 -7.62 12.67
CA ASP A 84 14.00 -7.82 12.32
C ASP A 84 13.82 -9.00 11.38
N PRO A 85 12.97 -9.99 11.72
CA PRO A 85 12.83 -11.19 10.91
C PRO A 85 12.20 -10.95 9.53
N GLY A 86 11.34 -9.93 9.38
CA GLY A 86 10.80 -9.52 8.08
C GLY A 86 11.87 -8.92 7.18
N LEU A 87 12.77 -8.09 7.74
CA LEU A 87 13.91 -7.55 7.00
C LEU A 87 14.88 -8.65 6.56
N ASN A 88 15.13 -9.62 7.44
CA ASN A 88 15.98 -10.76 7.12
C ASN A 88 15.36 -11.65 6.04
N LEU A 89 14.02 -11.84 6.05
CA LEU A 89 13.30 -12.52 5.00
C LEU A 89 13.43 -11.79 3.66
N ALA A 90 13.23 -10.46 3.64
CA ALA A 90 13.38 -9.66 2.42
C ALA A 90 14.81 -9.74 1.85
N ARG A 91 15.82 -9.72 2.70
CA ARG A 91 17.23 -9.91 2.28
C ARG A 91 17.46 -11.29 1.66
N ARG A 92 16.96 -12.34 2.30
CA ARG A 92 17.06 -13.70 1.75
C ARG A 92 16.40 -13.80 0.38
N LEU A 93 15.17 -13.36 0.26
CA LEU A 93 14.43 -13.35 -1.02
C LEU A 93 15.15 -12.55 -2.09
N SER A 94 15.74 -11.42 -1.73
CA SER A 94 16.44 -10.56 -2.69
C SER A 94 17.60 -11.25 -3.41
N THR A 95 18.15 -12.32 -2.86
CA THR A 95 19.22 -13.11 -3.53
C THR A 95 18.71 -13.89 -4.73
N GLU A 96 17.40 -14.18 -4.77
CA GLU A 96 16.73 -14.85 -5.89
C GLU A 96 16.47 -13.88 -7.07
N TYR A 97 16.52 -12.57 -6.82
CA TYR A 97 16.22 -11.50 -7.79
C TYR A 97 17.38 -10.50 -7.93
N PRO A 98 18.57 -10.93 -8.34
CA PRO A 98 19.78 -10.08 -8.34
C PRO A 98 19.66 -8.85 -9.25
N GLN A 99 18.82 -8.90 -10.27
CA GLN A 99 18.56 -7.81 -11.23
C GLN A 99 17.72 -6.67 -10.66
N ARG A 100 17.02 -6.88 -9.52
CA ARG A 100 16.14 -5.85 -8.95
C ARG A 100 16.93 -4.90 -8.06
N MET A 101 16.78 -3.61 -8.32
CA MET A 101 17.31 -2.56 -7.45
C MET A 101 16.60 -2.60 -6.10
N ARG A 102 17.39 -2.72 -5.03
CA ARG A 102 16.85 -2.81 -3.66
C ARG A 102 17.77 -2.16 -2.66
N ARG A 103 17.17 -1.62 -1.60
CA ARG A 103 17.87 -1.07 -0.43
C ARG A 103 17.22 -1.58 0.85
N PHE A 104 18.04 -1.81 1.85
CA PHE A 104 17.62 -2.24 3.19
C PHE A 104 18.02 -1.16 4.18
N ILE A 105 17.06 -0.65 4.92
CA ILE A 105 17.22 0.51 5.82
C ILE A 105 16.89 0.07 7.24
N VAL A 106 17.78 0.35 8.17
CA VAL A 106 17.49 0.22 9.59
C VAL A 106 17.19 1.61 10.14
N THR A 107 15.94 1.81 10.55
CA THR A 107 15.45 3.13 10.96
C THR A 107 15.80 3.47 12.41
N GLY A 108 16.07 2.46 13.24
CA GLY A 108 16.29 2.65 14.68
C GLY A 108 15.00 2.98 15.44
N GLU A 109 15.17 3.51 16.66
CA GLU A 109 14.05 3.94 17.50
C GLU A 109 13.39 5.20 16.91
N PRO A 110 12.04 5.20 16.81
CA PRO A 110 11.34 6.37 16.27
C PRO A 110 11.51 7.58 17.20
N ALA A 111 11.78 8.73 16.63
CA ALA A 111 11.89 9.99 17.34
C ALA A 111 10.54 10.53 17.86
N TYR A 112 9.42 9.97 17.37
CA TYR A 112 8.06 10.37 17.73
C TYR A 112 7.11 9.14 17.70
N PRO A 113 5.89 9.23 18.29
CA PRO A 113 5.02 8.06 18.54
C PRO A 113 4.62 7.25 17.32
N ASN A 114 4.54 7.87 16.12
CA ASN A 114 4.14 7.16 14.90
C ASN A 114 5.36 6.56 14.19
N ALA A 115 5.70 5.32 14.57
CA ALA A 115 6.84 4.60 14.01
C ALA A 115 6.75 4.38 12.48
N LYS A 116 5.54 4.17 11.95
CA LYS A 116 5.35 3.99 10.49
C LYS A 116 5.69 5.27 9.72
N VAL A 117 5.20 6.42 10.20
CA VAL A 117 5.51 7.72 9.58
C VAL A 117 6.99 8.01 9.65
N PHE A 118 7.63 7.75 10.81
CA PHE A 118 9.08 7.90 10.96
C PHE A 118 9.87 7.06 9.97
N SER A 119 9.50 5.78 9.80
CA SER A 119 10.14 4.91 8.82
C SER A 119 9.95 5.41 7.39
N LEU A 120 8.75 5.86 7.04
CA LEU A 120 8.46 6.39 5.71
C LEU A 120 9.23 7.70 5.43
N GLU A 121 9.43 8.56 6.41
CA GLU A 121 10.26 9.77 6.27
C GLU A 121 11.70 9.42 5.90
N ILE A 122 12.30 8.48 6.63
CA ILE A 122 13.67 8.01 6.34
C ILE A 122 13.74 7.35 4.96
N MET A 123 12.76 6.52 4.61
CA MET A 123 12.71 5.85 3.31
C MET A 123 12.55 6.85 2.17
N THR A 124 11.70 7.87 2.35
CA THR A 124 11.50 8.94 1.37
C THR A 124 12.80 9.71 1.11
N ALA A 125 13.55 10.02 2.16
CA ALA A 125 14.85 10.69 2.04
C ALA A 125 15.91 9.80 1.35
N ALA A 126 15.77 8.47 1.41
CA ALA A 126 16.68 7.52 0.79
C ALA A 126 16.27 7.13 -0.65
N ALA A 127 15.05 7.43 -1.06
CA ALA A 127 14.52 7.07 -2.38
C ALA A 127 15.29 7.79 -3.50
N ALA A 128 15.54 7.09 -4.60
CA ALA A 128 16.23 7.64 -5.77
C ALA A 128 15.29 8.30 -6.77
N ASN A 129 13.99 7.95 -6.75
CA ASN A 129 13.01 8.41 -7.72
C ASN A 129 12.01 9.39 -7.08
N GLU A 130 11.48 10.30 -7.89
CA GLU A 130 10.49 11.29 -7.44
C GLU A 130 9.10 10.68 -7.18
N ILE A 131 8.77 9.60 -7.90
CA ILE A 131 7.49 8.91 -7.71
C ILE A 131 7.65 7.85 -6.64
N LEU A 132 6.89 8.01 -5.55
CA LEU A 132 6.94 7.13 -4.41
C LEU A 132 5.64 6.33 -4.30
N VAL A 133 5.76 5.02 -4.18
CA VAL A 133 4.65 4.10 -3.95
C VAL A 133 4.79 3.51 -2.56
N MET A 134 3.86 3.81 -1.68
CA MET A 134 3.82 3.21 -0.34
C MET A 134 3.03 1.91 -0.40
N ALA A 135 3.64 0.84 0.10
CA ALA A 135 3.02 -0.48 0.20
C ALA A 135 2.93 -0.91 1.67
N ASP A 136 1.76 -1.42 2.05
CA ASP A 136 1.47 -1.91 3.40
C ASP A 136 1.57 -3.42 3.48
#